data_8b499acf543047d34d0f78564f7fa506
#
_entry.id   8b499acf543047d34d0f78564f7fa506
#
_cell.length_a   1.000
_cell.length_b   1.000
_cell.length_c   1.000
_cell.angle_alpha   90.00
_cell.angle_beta   90.00
_cell.angle_gamma   90.00
#
_symmetry.space_group_name_H-M   'P 1'
#
loop_
_entity.id
_entity.type
_entity.pdbx_description
1 polymer ?
#
loop_
_entity_poly.entity_id
_entity_poly.type
_entity_poly.pdbx_seq_one_letter_code
_entity_poly.pdbx_strand_id
1 'polypeptide(L)'
;MLLGSKNSEKVNAFSWKTKKIARVCRSVKGAETRALESGLDEAVHYARMVDEIYSGKVDLKHPKQIDVKALTDNKGLWENLHNTRPCEEKLLRNSVALMKEMMEISEVKEVRWVETSKMLADILTKKAGGGNWIKNVISRNVI
;
A
#
# COMPACT_ATOMS: atom_id res chain seq x y z
N MET A 1 -4.22 -4.73 4.75
CA MET A 1 -2.79 -4.66 5.13
C MET A 1 -2.35 -5.97 5.70
N LEU A 2 -1.13 -6.36 5.44
CA LEU A 2 -0.55 -7.61 5.88
C LEU A 2 0.69 -7.33 6.71
N LEU A 3 0.86 -8.07 7.80
CA LEU A 3 2.05 -8.01 8.66
C LEU A 3 2.76 -9.36 8.57
N GLY A 4 4.03 -9.36 8.21
CA GLY A 4 4.84 -10.56 8.08
C GLY A 4 6.24 -10.39 8.67
N SER A 5 6.93 -11.48 8.88
CA SER A 5 8.34 -11.49 9.30
C SER A 5 9.25 -11.55 8.09
N LYS A 6 10.43 -10.90 8.17
CA LYS A 6 11.46 -10.93 7.11
C LYS A 6 11.93 -12.35 6.76
N ASN A 7 11.85 -13.27 7.71
CA ASN A 7 12.37 -14.63 7.61
C ASN A 7 11.26 -15.68 7.43
N SER A 8 10.03 -15.27 7.15
CA SER A 8 8.89 -16.19 7.02
C SER A 8 8.02 -15.75 5.86
N GLU A 9 7.53 -16.72 5.09
CA GLU A 9 6.48 -16.50 4.09
C GLU A 9 5.10 -16.29 4.73
N LYS A 10 5.00 -16.46 6.05
CA LYS A 10 3.74 -16.28 6.77
C LYS A 10 3.45 -14.81 6.99
N VAL A 11 2.21 -14.44 6.72
CA VAL A 11 1.70 -13.10 6.93
C VAL A 11 0.35 -13.14 7.65
N ASN A 12 0.08 -12.12 8.43
CA ASN A 12 -1.19 -11.93 9.10
C ASN A 12 -1.92 -10.74 8.47
N ALA A 13 -3.15 -10.96 8.02
CA ALA A 13 -4.02 -9.88 7.59
C ALA A 13 -4.61 -9.20 8.84
N PHE A 14 -4.33 -7.92 9.04
CA PHE A 14 -4.80 -7.19 10.21
C PHE A 14 -5.69 -5.99 9.89
N SER A 15 -5.66 -5.49 8.65
CA SER A 15 -6.55 -4.41 8.24
C SER A 15 -6.92 -4.55 6.77
N TRP A 16 -8.19 -4.34 6.47
CA TRP A 16 -8.71 -4.21 5.11
C TRP A 16 -9.80 -3.15 5.09
N LYS A 17 -9.90 -2.43 3.98
CA LYS A 17 -10.81 -1.31 3.86
C LYS A 17 -11.28 -1.16 2.42
N THR A 18 -12.57 -0.98 2.26
CA THR A 18 -13.19 -0.50 1.03
C THR A 18 -13.91 0.79 1.34
N LYS A 19 -13.53 1.88 0.69
CA LYS A 19 -14.09 3.21 0.93
C LYS A 19 -14.39 3.91 -0.38
N LYS A 20 -15.57 4.51 -0.45
CA LYS A 20 -15.89 5.42 -1.55
C LYS A 20 -15.00 6.66 -1.45
N ILE A 21 -14.34 7.02 -2.54
CA ILE A 21 -13.52 8.23 -2.61
C ILE A 21 -14.45 9.44 -2.55
N ALA A 22 -14.22 10.34 -1.59
CA ALA A 22 -15.07 11.52 -1.38
C ALA A 22 -14.91 12.59 -2.48
N ARG A 23 -13.80 12.56 -3.21
CA ARG A 23 -13.51 13.52 -4.29
C ARG A 23 -13.85 12.92 -5.65
N VAL A 24 -14.30 13.75 -6.56
CA VAL A 24 -14.53 13.33 -7.95
C VAL A 24 -13.17 12.99 -8.59
N CYS A 25 -13.02 11.74 -8.99
CA CYS A 25 -11.89 11.28 -9.78
C CYS A 25 -12.30 11.27 -11.25
N ARG A 26 -11.51 11.93 -12.09
CA ARG A 26 -11.76 12.02 -13.53
C ARG A 26 -11.25 10.80 -14.31
N SER A 27 -10.39 9.99 -13.67
CA SER A 27 -9.80 8.79 -14.26
C SER A 27 -9.73 7.65 -13.23
N VAL A 28 -9.69 6.42 -13.69
CA VAL A 28 -9.44 5.22 -12.87
C VAL A 28 -8.08 5.36 -12.19
N LYS A 29 -7.05 5.77 -12.93
CA LYS A 29 -5.71 6.05 -12.41
C LYS A 29 -5.74 7.05 -11.25
N GLY A 30 -6.56 8.11 -11.35
CA GLY A 30 -6.72 9.09 -10.28
C GLY A 30 -7.32 8.48 -9.01
N ALA A 31 -8.29 7.58 -9.16
CA ALA A 31 -8.89 6.87 -8.03
C ALA A 31 -7.87 5.94 -7.35
N GLU A 32 -7.13 5.17 -8.13
CA GLU A 32 -6.09 4.25 -7.63
C GLU A 32 -4.92 4.98 -6.98
N THR A 33 -4.48 6.12 -7.56
CA THR A 33 -3.45 6.98 -6.96
C THR A 33 -3.85 7.43 -5.56
N ARG A 34 -5.09 7.90 -5.38
CA ARG A 34 -5.59 8.34 -4.07
C ARG A 34 -5.79 7.19 -3.10
N ALA A 35 -6.20 6.03 -3.60
CA ALA A 35 -6.33 4.83 -2.79
C ALA A 35 -4.95 4.38 -2.27
N LEU A 36 -3.92 4.40 -3.13
CA LEU A 36 -2.56 4.07 -2.73
C LEU A 36 -2.00 5.08 -1.73
N GLU A 37 -2.15 6.39 -1.98
CA GLU A 37 -1.74 7.46 -1.05
C GLU A 37 -2.34 7.24 0.34
N SER A 38 -3.67 7.11 0.42
CA SER A 38 -4.36 6.86 1.70
C SER A 38 -3.94 5.54 2.36
N GLY A 39 -3.67 4.52 1.56
CA GLY A 39 -3.19 3.23 2.07
C GLY A 39 -1.77 3.30 2.62
N LEU A 40 -0.89 4.09 2.02
CA LEU A 40 0.46 4.33 2.51
C LEU A 40 0.46 5.11 3.82
N ASP A 41 -0.34 6.19 3.92
CA ASP A 41 -0.49 6.94 5.16
C ASP A 41 -0.92 6.04 6.32
N GLU A 42 -1.95 5.21 6.10
CA GLU A 42 -2.40 4.25 7.11
C GLU A 42 -1.31 3.22 7.43
N ALA A 43 -0.58 2.72 6.43
CA ALA A 43 0.46 1.71 6.64
C ALA A 43 1.64 2.25 7.44
N VAL A 44 2.08 3.48 7.16
CA VAL A 44 3.13 4.16 7.92
C VAL A 44 2.69 4.38 9.38
N HIS A 45 1.43 4.81 9.58
CA HIS A 45 0.88 4.97 10.92
C HIS A 45 0.90 3.64 11.71
N TYR A 46 0.42 2.54 11.11
CA TYR A 46 0.48 1.23 11.76
C TYR A 46 1.91 0.74 11.99
N ALA A 47 2.82 0.98 11.05
CA ALA A 47 4.22 0.62 11.22
C ALA A 47 4.85 1.32 12.43
N ARG A 48 4.54 2.61 12.62
CA ARG A 48 4.98 3.38 13.81
C ARG A 48 4.39 2.82 15.10
N MET A 49 3.09 2.50 15.12
CA MET A 49 2.45 1.89 16.30
C MET A 49 3.09 0.56 16.67
N VAL A 50 3.37 -0.28 15.68
CA VAL A 50 4.02 -1.58 15.90
C VAL A 50 5.45 -1.39 16.39
N ASP A 51 6.19 -0.45 15.82
CA ASP A 51 7.56 -0.14 16.23
C ASP A 51 7.61 0.39 17.69
N GLU A 52 6.67 1.23 18.08
CA GLU A 52 6.51 1.70 19.45
C GLU A 52 6.25 0.54 20.43
N ILE A 53 5.37 -0.39 20.08
CA ILE A 53 5.09 -1.58 20.90
C ILE A 53 6.35 -2.42 21.12
N TYR A 54 7.18 -2.60 20.08
CA TYR A 54 8.38 -3.42 20.16
C TYR A 54 9.56 -2.70 20.82
N SER A 55 9.74 -1.41 20.54
CA SER A 55 10.89 -0.64 21.03
C SER A 55 10.66 0.04 22.38
N GLY A 56 9.39 0.21 22.76
CA GLY A 56 9.01 1.00 23.94
C GLY A 56 9.29 2.50 23.80
N LYS A 57 9.63 2.97 22.59
CA LYS A 57 9.95 4.37 22.31
C LYS A 57 9.17 4.86 21.09
N VAL A 58 8.64 6.08 21.17
CA VAL A 58 8.01 6.74 20.04
C VAL A 58 9.08 7.38 19.17
N ASP A 59 9.23 6.89 17.95
CA ASP A 59 10.00 7.57 16.90
C ASP A 59 9.04 8.11 15.85
N LEU A 60 8.80 9.41 15.87
CA LEU A 60 7.87 10.06 14.94
C LEU A 60 8.45 10.25 13.55
N LYS A 61 9.76 10.05 13.37
CA LYS A 61 10.40 10.29 12.06
C LYS A 61 10.34 9.07 11.17
N HIS A 62 10.77 7.91 11.68
CA HIS A 62 10.87 6.71 10.83
C HIS A 62 10.55 5.44 11.62
N PRO A 63 9.71 4.54 11.11
CA PRO A 63 9.60 3.19 11.64
C PRO A 63 10.91 2.43 11.34
N LYS A 64 11.72 2.17 12.37
CA LYS A 64 13.05 1.56 12.20
C LYS A 64 13.02 0.06 12.03
N GLN A 65 12.01 -0.62 12.56
CA GLN A 65 11.92 -2.08 12.58
C GLN A 65 10.96 -2.62 11.51
N ILE A 66 9.99 -1.82 11.09
CA ILE A 66 8.93 -2.24 10.17
C ILE A 66 9.14 -1.60 8.80
N ASP A 67 9.43 -2.44 7.81
CA ASP A 67 9.49 -2.02 6.41
C ASP A 67 8.07 -1.92 5.83
N VAL A 68 7.64 -0.74 5.43
CA VAL A 68 6.39 -0.53 4.69
C VAL A 68 6.64 -0.78 3.20
N LYS A 69 5.90 -1.73 2.63
CA LYS A 69 5.93 -2.06 1.20
C LYS A 69 4.52 -2.02 0.65
N ALA A 70 4.34 -1.44 -0.51
CA ALA A 70 3.05 -1.39 -1.19
C ALA A 70 3.07 -2.14 -2.52
N LEU A 71 1.92 -2.68 -2.89
CA LEU A 71 1.68 -3.33 -4.17
C LEU A 71 0.59 -2.56 -4.92
N THR A 72 0.79 -2.35 -6.21
CA THR A 72 -0.20 -1.75 -7.11
C THR A 72 -0.22 -2.53 -8.42
N ASP A 73 -1.38 -2.70 -9.03
CA ASP A 73 -1.52 -3.26 -10.38
C ASP A 73 -1.57 -2.16 -11.46
N ASN A 74 -1.59 -0.89 -11.06
CA ASN A 74 -1.51 0.23 -11.97
C ASN A 74 -0.06 0.51 -12.42
N LYS A 75 0.32 -0.06 -13.57
CA LYS A 75 1.65 0.13 -14.16
C LYS A 75 1.99 1.60 -14.39
N GLY A 76 1.03 2.39 -14.90
CA GLY A 76 1.25 3.82 -15.16
C GLY A 76 1.48 4.66 -13.89
N LEU A 77 0.87 4.27 -12.77
CA LEU A 77 1.16 4.88 -11.47
C LEU A 77 2.56 4.48 -10.99
N TRP A 78 2.89 3.21 -11.06
CA TRP A 78 4.21 2.70 -10.69
C TRP A 78 5.33 3.39 -11.52
N GLU A 79 5.16 3.52 -12.84
CA GLU A 79 6.09 4.25 -13.71
C GLU A 79 6.25 5.71 -13.28
N ASN A 80 5.15 6.41 -12.94
CA ASN A 80 5.23 7.78 -12.45
C ASN A 80 5.99 7.92 -11.12
N LEU A 81 5.91 6.92 -10.26
CA LEU A 81 6.64 6.92 -8.98
C LEU A 81 8.15 6.69 -9.18
N HIS A 82 8.54 5.91 -10.18
CA HIS A 82 9.96 5.57 -10.43
C HIS A 82 10.63 6.44 -11.50
N ASN A 83 9.86 7.21 -12.25
CA ASN A 83 10.40 8.14 -13.23
C ASN A 83 10.79 9.48 -12.58
N THR A 84 11.87 10.11 -13.09
CA THR A 84 12.28 11.47 -12.71
C THR A 84 11.37 12.55 -13.29
N ARG A 85 10.60 12.23 -14.35
CA ARG A 85 9.70 13.18 -15.00
C ARG A 85 8.48 13.48 -14.11
N PRO A 86 8.00 14.73 -14.11
CA PRO A 86 6.76 15.08 -13.41
C PRO A 86 5.57 14.30 -13.98
N CYS A 87 4.61 13.95 -13.12
CA CYS A 87 3.36 13.34 -13.56
C CYS A 87 2.64 14.28 -14.54
N GLU A 88 2.19 13.75 -15.68
CA GLU A 88 1.50 14.52 -16.73
C GLU A 88 0.15 15.05 -16.22
N GLU A 89 -0.58 14.26 -15.47
CA GLU A 89 -1.86 14.65 -14.87
C GLU A 89 -1.63 15.65 -13.72
N LYS A 90 -1.90 16.93 -13.97
CA LYS A 90 -1.70 18.02 -12.99
C LYS A 90 -2.34 17.73 -11.62
N LEU A 91 -3.53 17.11 -11.62
CA LEU A 91 -4.27 16.80 -10.39
C LEU A 91 -3.61 15.71 -9.53
N LEU A 92 -2.76 14.88 -10.10
CA LEU A 92 -2.06 13.80 -9.40
C LEU A 92 -0.63 14.16 -8.99
N ARG A 93 -0.11 15.29 -9.44
CA ARG A 93 1.28 15.69 -9.18
C ARG A 93 1.62 15.73 -7.70
N ASN A 94 0.74 16.32 -6.90
CA ASN A 94 0.97 16.43 -5.45
C ASN A 94 0.95 15.05 -4.77
N SER A 95 0.00 14.19 -5.11
CA SER A 95 -0.07 12.82 -4.57
C SER A 95 1.17 11.99 -4.97
N VAL A 96 1.59 12.09 -6.23
CA VAL A 96 2.79 11.40 -6.72
C VAL A 96 4.05 11.95 -6.05
N ALA A 97 4.17 13.28 -5.89
CA ALA A 97 5.31 13.91 -5.23
C ALA A 97 5.40 13.48 -3.76
N LEU A 98 4.28 13.49 -3.03
CA LEU A 98 4.23 13.04 -1.65
C LEU A 98 4.68 11.58 -1.50
N MET A 99 4.16 10.67 -2.34
CA MET A 99 4.56 9.27 -2.30
C MET A 99 6.05 9.07 -2.63
N LYS A 100 6.61 9.87 -3.55
CA LYS A 100 8.06 9.86 -3.81
C LYS A 100 8.86 10.32 -2.59
N GLU A 101 8.44 11.40 -1.95
CA GLU A 101 9.05 11.89 -0.73
C GLU A 101 9.04 10.82 0.38
N MET A 102 7.90 10.13 0.58
CA MET A 102 7.82 9.02 1.54
C MET A 102 8.83 7.90 1.25
N MET A 103 9.11 7.62 -0.03
CA MET A 103 10.13 6.64 -0.42
C MET A 103 11.55 7.20 -0.20
N GLU A 104 11.80 8.47 -0.52
CA GLU A 104 13.10 9.12 -0.34
C GLU A 104 13.51 9.21 1.13
N ILE A 105 12.59 9.55 2.01
CA ILE A 105 12.84 9.61 3.46
C ILE A 105 12.72 8.24 4.15
N SER A 106 12.55 7.18 3.39
CA SER A 106 12.47 5.78 3.88
C SER A 106 11.29 5.48 4.80
N GLU A 107 10.23 6.29 4.80
CA GLU A 107 8.97 5.93 5.45
C GLU A 107 8.29 4.76 4.73
N VAL A 108 8.40 4.74 3.40
CA VAL A 108 7.96 3.65 2.54
C VAL A 108 9.20 3.07 1.86
N LYS A 109 9.44 1.79 2.07
CA LYS A 109 10.61 1.12 1.52
C LYS A 109 10.53 0.97 0.01
N GLU A 110 9.37 0.57 -0.48
CA GLU A 110 9.14 0.35 -1.90
C GLU A 110 7.66 0.31 -2.28
N VAL A 111 7.38 0.69 -3.51
CA VAL A 111 6.11 0.43 -4.19
C VAL A 111 6.41 -0.47 -5.38
N ARG A 112 5.82 -1.67 -5.40
CA ARG A 112 5.99 -2.65 -6.48
C ARG A 112 4.76 -2.71 -7.37
N TRP A 113 4.99 -2.89 -8.66
CA TRP A 113 3.95 -3.28 -9.58
C TRP A 113 3.76 -4.81 -9.56
N VAL A 114 2.51 -5.23 -9.57
CA VAL A 114 2.10 -6.64 -9.71
C VAL A 114 1.03 -6.78 -10.77
N GLU A 115 0.95 -7.93 -11.40
CA GLU A 115 -0.14 -8.21 -12.33
C GLU A 115 -1.49 -8.19 -11.60
N THR A 116 -2.54 -7.70 -12.26
CA THR A 116 -3.90 -7.65 -11.70
C THR A 116 -4.38 -9.02 -11.20
N SER A 117 -3.99 -10.11 -11.86
CA SER A 117 -4.30 -11.49 -11.45
C SER A 117 -3.72 -11.87 -10.08
N LYS A 118 -2.67 -11.17 -9.64
CA LYS A 118 -1.97 -11.37 -8.36
C LYS A 118 -2.30 -10.28 -7.34
N MET A 119 -3.17 -9.32 -7.71
CA MET A 119 -3.53 -8.23 -6.81
C MET A 119 -4.54 -8.69 -5.76
N LEU A 120 -4.09 -8.80 -4.53
CA LEU A 120 -4.90 -9.30 -3.41
C LEU A 120 -6.10 -8.42 -3.10
N ALA A 121 -5.95 -7.11 -3.24
CA ALA A 121 -7.00 -6.13 -2.95
C ALA A 121 -8.19 -6.22 -3.92
N ASP A 122 -7.98 -6.72 -5.13
CA ASP A 122 -9.02 -6.88 -6.15
C ASP A 122 -10.17 -7.78 -5.69
N ILE A 123 -9.85 -8.74 -4.85
CA ILE A 123 -10.80 -9.71 -4.32
C ILE A 123 -11.82 -9.04 -3.39
N LEU A 124 -11.44 -7.94 -2.75
CA LEU A 124 -12.34 -7.18 -1.87
C LEU A 124 -13.41 -6.41 -2.65
N THR A 125 -13.20 -6.18 -3.94
CA THR A 125 -14.07 -5.38 -4.79
C THR A 125 -14.87 -6.20 -5.81
N LYS A 126 -14.42 -7.41 -6.16
CA LYS A 126 -15.08 -8.28 -7.15
C LYS A 126 -16.10 -9.22 -6.53
N LYS A 127 -17.33 -9.22 -7.07
CA LYS A 127 -18.47 -10.00 -6.57
C LYS A 127 -18.37 -11.51 -6.76
N ALA A 128 -17.46 -12.03 -7.58
CA ALA A 128 -17.40 -13.46 -7.92
C ALA A 128 -15.99 -14.04 -7.78
N GLY A 129 -15.86 -15.15 -7.08
CA GLY A 129 -14.73 -16.08 -7.13
C GLY A 129 -13.59 -15.88 -6.11
N GLY A 130 -13.50 -14.74 -5.44
CA GLY A 130 -12.36 -14.42 -4.57
C GLY A 130 -12.45 -14.96 -3.13
N GLY A 131 -13.62 -15.38 -2.67
CA GLY A 131 -13.84 -15.73 -1.26
C GLY A 131 -12.99 -16.90 -0.74
N ASN A 132 -12.70 -17.88 -1.59
CA ASN A 132 -11.91 -19.05 -1.18
C ASN A 132 -10.42 -18.70 -1.04
N TRP A 133 -9.92 -17.78 -1.85
CA TRP A 133 -8.51 -17.40 -1.78
C TRP A 133 -8.22 -16.52 -0.54
N ILE A 134 -9.09 -15.53 -0.22
CA ILE A 134 -8.98 -14.76 1.03
C ILE A 134 -9.06 -15.69 2.24
N LYS A 135 -10.00 -16.63 2.24
CA LYS A 135 -10.08 -17.65 3.31
C LYS A 135 -8.79 -18.43 3.42
N ASN A 136 -8.15 -18.81 2.30
CA ASN A 136 -6.88 -19.52 2.31
C ASN A 136 -5.73 -18.66 2.84
N VAL A 137 -5.63 -17.39 2.44
CA VAL A 137 -4.60 -16.47 2.97
C VAL A 137 -4.79 -16.23 4.47
N ILE A 138 -6.03 -15.97 4.90
CA ILE A 138 -6.33 -15.74 6.32
C ILE A 138 -6.15 -17.02 7.14
N SER A 139 -6.59 -18.19 6.64
CA SER A 139 -6.54 -19.45 7.40
C SER A 139 -5.17 -20.10 7.40
N ARG A 140 -4.38 -19.92 6.33
CA ARG A 140 -3.04 -20.53 6.21
C ARG A 140 -1.92 -19.56 6.57
N ASN A 141 -2.20 -18.26 6.71
CA ASN A 141 -1.21 -17.21 6.95
C ASN A 141 -0.05 -17.22 5.93
N VAL A 142 -0.33 -17.64 4.68
CA VAL A 142 0.67 -17.75 3.60
C VAL A 142 0.18 -16.96 2.39
N ILE A 143 1.08 -16.19 1.79
CA ILE A 143 0.88 -15.52 0.49
C ILE A 143 1.49 -16.37 -0.61
#